data_4906acb5851432c739b6a5102cb6c9e0
#
_entry.id   4906acb5851432c739b6a5102cb6c9e0
#
_cell.length_a   1.000
_cell.length_b   1.000
_cell.length_c   1.000
_cell.angle_alpha   90.00
_cell.angle_beta   90.00
_cell.angle_gamma   90.00
#
_symmetry.space_group_name_H-M   'P 1'
#
loop_
_entity.id
_entity.type
_entity.pdbx_description
1 polymer ?
#
loop_
_entity_poly.entity_id
_entity_poly.type
_entity_poly.pdbx_seq_one_letter_code
_entity_poly.pdbx_strand_id
1 'polypeptide(L)'
;MLGERLQELRKDHGLSQQDLADKLNVSIHTISSYERNRSAPDDKTKMEIAKLFDISLDYLLGLVDEPYSFLRTKNCIVLPAEFEDSEKREVREYVAFLRFKKVRRKQRK
;
A
#
# COMPACT_ATOMS: atom_id res chain seq x y z
N MET A 1 14.99 1.41 7.65
CA MET A 1 13.98 1.61 6.61
C MET A 1 12.71 0.82 6.86
N LEU A 2 12.79 -0.49 7.02
CA LEU A 2 11.61 -1.30 7.33
C LEU A 2 10.95 -0.87 8.64
N GLY A 3 11.77 -0.60 9.66
CA GLY A 3 11.26 -0.24 11.00
C GLY A 3 10.47 1.05 11.00
N GLU A 4 10.96 2.08 10.36
CA GLU A 4 10.26 3.38 10.29
C GLU A 4 8.96 3.25 9.52
N ARG A 5 8.95 2.49 8.41
CA ARG A 5 7.74 2.27 7.61
C ARG A 5 6.70 1.48 8.40
N LEU A 6 7.13 0.46 9.12
CA LEU A 6 6.25 -0.34 9.96
C LEU A 6 5.62 0.52 11.06
N GLN A 7 6.41 1.37 11.70
CA GLN A 7 5.92 2.27 12.73
C GLN A 7 4.90 3.27 12.17
N GLU A 8 5.17 3.86 11.01
CA GLU A 8 4.25 4.77 10.34
C GLU A 8 2.91 4.08 10.03
N LEU A 9 2.97 2.89 9.43
CA LEU A 9 1.78 2.12 9.08
C LEU A 9 0.95 1.79 10.33
N ARG A 10 1.62 1.37 11.40
CA ARG A 10 0.95 1.06 12.66
C ARG A 10 0.21 2.28 13.21
N LYS A 11 0.89 3.42 13.26
CA LYS A 11 0.30 4.67 13.77
C LYS A 11 -0.81 5.18 12.89
N ASP A 12 -0.65 5.11 11.57
CA ASP A 12 -1.67 5.55 10.61
C ASP A 12 -2.96 4.72 10.74
N HIS A 13 -2.84 3.46 11.15
CA HIS A 13 -3.99 2.59 11.37
C HIS A 13 -4.50 2.62 12.82
N GLY A 14 -3.94 3.49 13.66
CA GLY A 14 -4.37 3.63 15.04
C GLY A 14 -4.06 2.44 15.93
N LEU A 15 -3.04 1.66 15.59
CA LEU A 15 -2.68 0.45 16.34
C LEU A 15 -1.55 0.74 17.34
N SER A 16 -1.63 0.13 18.53
CA SER A 16 -0.52 0.10 19.46
C SER A 16 0.46 -0.99 19.06
N GLN A 17 1.66 -0.98 19.64
CA GLN A 17 2.61 -2.07 19.43
C GLN A 17 2.03 -3.42 19.87
N GLN A 18 1.26 -3.43 20.95
CA GLN A 18 0.61 -4.65 21.43
C GLN A 18 -0.45 -5.13 20.45
N ASP A 19 -1.25 -4.21 19.90
CA ASP A 19 -2.26 -4.56 18.89
C ASP A 19 -1.64 -5.22 17.68
N LEU A 20 -0.52 -4.66 17.19
CA LEU A 20 0.18 -5.22 16.04
C LEU A 20 0.81 -6.57 16.38
N ALA A 21 1.37 -6.71 17.58
CA ALA A 21 1.94 -7.97 18.06
C ALA A 21 0.87 -9.07 18.09
N ASP A 22 -0.32 -8.76 18.59
CA ASP A 22 -1.42 -9.70 18.64
C ASP A 22 -1.87 -10.13 17.24
N LYS A 23 -1.92 -9.19 16.31
CA LYS A 23 -2.32 -9.48 14.91
C LYS A 23 -1.30 -10.35 14.17
N LEU A 24 -0.03 -10.17 14.47
CA LEU A 24 1.05 -10.94 13.85
C LEU A 24 1.43 -12.19 14.66
N ASN A 25 0.80 -12.39 15.81
CA ASN A 25 1.07 -13.52 16.71
C ASN A 25 2.54 -13.57 17.14
N VAL A 26 3.08 -12.43 17.54
CA VAL A 26 4.43 -12.27 18.06
C VAL A 26 4.37 -11.47 19.36
N SER A 27 5.51 -11.36 20.07
CA SER A 27 5.55 -10.55 21.29
C SER A 27 5.69 -9.07 20.98
N ILE A 28 5.29 -8.22 21.93
CA ILE A 28 5.45 -6.77 21.83
C ILE A 28 6.94 -6.40 21.67
N HIS A 29 7.83 -7.15 22.31
CA HIS A 29 9.28 -6.95 22.21
C HIS A 29 9.77 -7.19 20.78
N THR A 30 9.19 -8.16 20.09
CA THR A 30 9.49 -8.43 18.68
C THR A 30 9.11 -7.24 17.82
N ILE A 31 7.93 -6.67 18.02
CA ILE A 31 7.48 -5.49 17.27
C ILE A 31 8.40 -4.30 17.54
N SER A 32 8.72 -4.05 18.81
CA SER A 32 9.65 -2.99 19.18
C SER A 32 11.01 -3.16 18.51
N SER A 33 11.52 -4.38 18.47
CA SER A 33 12.79 -4.70 17.83
C SER A 33 12.74 -4.44 16.32
N TYR A 34 11.65 -4.79 15.65
CA TYR A 34 11.47 -4.50 14.23
C TYR A 34 11.43 -2.99 13.96
N GLU A 35 10.67 -2.24 14.76
CA GLU A 35 10.54 -0.78 14.58
C GLU A 35 11.83 -0.03 14.83
N ARG A 36 12.71 -0.58 15.67
CA ARG A 36 14.03 -0.01 15.95
C ARG A 36 15.14 -0.52 15.03
N ASN A 37 14.80 -1.36 14.07
CA ASN A 37 15.75 -1.99 13.14
C ASN A 37 16.82 -2.83 13.85
N ARG A 38 16.51 -3.37 15.02
CA ARG A 38 17.39 -4.29 15.76
C ARG A 38 17.31 -5.70 15.24
N SER A 39 16.16 -6.09 14.70
CA SER A 39 15.94 -7.35 14.02
C SER A 39 15.03 -7.10 12.82
N ALA A 40 15.01 -8.04 11.90
CA ALA A 40 14.14 -7.96 10.72
C ALA A 40 13.18 -9.12 10.73
N PRO A 41 11.90 -8.93 10.33
CA PRO A 41 11.00 -10.03 10.18
C PRO A 41 11.47 -10.97 9.07
N ASP A 42 11.13 -12.24 9.18
CA ASP A 42 11.37 -13.22 8.12
C ASP A 42 10.40 -12.94 6.94
N ASP A 43 10.61 -13.66 5.84
CA ASP A 43 9.80 -13.44 4.64
C ASP A 43 8.31 -13.68 4.87
N LYS A 44 7.99 -14.70 5.66
CA LYS A 44 6.59 -15.02 6.01
C LYS A 44 5.95 -13.87 6.77
N THR A 45 6.64 -13.32 7.76
CA THR A 45 6.14 -12.21 8.57
C THR A 45 6.02 -10.93 7.74
N LYS A 46 6.97 -10.67 6.83
CA LYS A 46 6.87 -9.54 5.89
C LYS A 46 5.62 -9.65 5.03
N MET A 47 5.31 -10.83 4.54
CA MET A 47 4.11 -11.07 3.74
C MET A 47 2.83 -10.86 4.56
N GLU A 48 2.84 -11.30 5.82
CA GLU A 48 1.71 -11.07 6.73
C GLU A 48 1.48 -9.59 7.00
N ILE A 49 2.55 -8.82 7.20
CA ILE A 49 2.48 -7.37 7.39
C ILE A 49 1.90 -6.71 6.13
N ALA A 50 2.38 -7.09 4.97
CA ALA A 50 1.91 -6.53 3.71
C ALA A 50 0.41 -6.80 3.51
N LYS A 51 -0.05 -7.99 3.84
CA LYS A 51 -1.47 -8.35 3.76
C LYS A 51 -2.30 -7.60 4.79
N LEU A 52 -1.80 -7.47 6.01
CA LEU A 52 -2.51 -6.80 7.10
C LEU A 52 -2.79 -5.34 6.76
N PHE A 53 -1.82 -4.63 6.21
CA PHE A 53 -1.95 -3.22 5.86
C PHE A 53 -2.37 -2.99 4.41
N ASP A 54 -2.57 -4.06 3.65
CA ASP A 54 -2.96 -4.01 2.24
C ASP A 54 -2.00 -3.17 1.40
N ILE A 55 -0.71 -3.45 1.55
CA ILE A 55 0.37 -2.76 0.84
C ILE A 55 1.24 -3.77 0.10
N SER A 56 2.06 -3.28 -0.83
CA SER A 56 3.05 -4.12 -1.51
C SER A 56 4.27 -4.33 -0.62
N LEU A 57 4.99 -5.43 -0.85
CA LEU A 57 6.28 -5.66 -0.20
C LEU A 57 7.30 -4.60 -0.59
N ASP A 58 7.26 -4.15 -1.84
CA ASP A 58 8.16 -3.11 -2.32
C ASP A 58 8.02 -1.82 -1.52
N TYR A 59 6.77 -1.44 -1.20
CA TYR A 59 6.49 -0.29 -0.36
C TYR A 59 7.01 -0.50 1.07
N LEU A 60 6.76 -1.67 1.63
CA LEU A 60 7.20 -2.01 2.99
C LEU A 60 8.73 -1.95 3.10
N LEU A 61 9.44 -2.42 2.07
CA LEU A 61 10.89 -2.44 2.03
C LEU A 61 11.51 -1.11 1.62
N GLY A 62 10.70 -0.13 1.24
CA GLY A 62 11.18 1.19 0.87
C GLY A 62 11.67 1.34 -0.56
N LEU A 63 11.39 0.37 -1.42
CA LEU A 63 11.79 0.42 -2.83
C LEU A 63 10.93 1.35 -3.66
N VAL A 64 9.68 1.54 -3.25
CA VAL A 64 8.74 2.43 -3.93
C VAL A 64 8.03 3.30 -2.89
N ASP A 65 7.53 4.46 -3.31
CA ASP A 65 6.83 5.40 -2.43
C ASP A 65 5.32 5.22 -2.42
N GLU A 66 4.78 4.36 -3.29
CA GLU A 66 3.36 4.10 -3.39
C GLU A 66 3.02 2.72 -2.82
N PRO A 67 2.00 2.64 -1.93
CA PRO A 67 1.68 1.39 -1.24
C PRO A 67 0.97 0.35 -2.10
N TYR A 68 0.51 0.71 -3.29
CA TYR A 68 -0.30 -0.18 -4.11
C TYR A 68 0.53 -1.19 -4.88
N SER A 69 0.11 -2.47 -4.82
CA SER A 69 0.73 -3.53 -5.59
C SER A 69 0.34 -3.40 -7.07
N PHE A 70 1.33 -3.47 -7.94
CA PHE A 70 1.10 -3.48 -9.39
C PHE A 70 0.23 -4.65 -9.82
N LEU A 71 0.32 -5.78 -9.11
CA LEU A 71 -0.46 -6.99 -9.42
C LEU A 71 -1.93 -6.87 -9.03
N ARG A 72 -2.27 -5.99 -8.08
CA ARG A 72 -3.64 -5.78 -7.62
C ARG A 72 -4.41 -4.77 -8.47
N THR A 73 -3.69 -3.88 -9.13
CA THR A 73 -4.30 -2.81 -9.93
C THR A 73 -4.26 -3.22 -11.40
N LYS A 74 -5.05 -4.23 -11.76
CA LYS A 74 -5.12 -4.75 -13.14
C LYS A 74 -5.51 -3.68 -14.17
N ASN A 75 -6.11 -2.58 -13.71
CA ASN A 75 -6.54 -1.48 -14.56
C ASN A 75 -5.74 -0.20 -14.26
N CYS A 76 -4.48 -0.36 -13.86
CA CYS A 76 -3.60 0.77 -13.54
C CYS A 76 -2.96 1.33 -14.82
N ILE A 77 -3.03 2.65 -14.95
CA ILE A 77 -2.32 3.36 -16.02
C ILE A 77 -1.06 3.96 -15.41
N VAL A 78 0.11 3.57 -15.95
CA VAL A 78 1.39 4.15 -15.52
C VAL A 78 1.65 5.37 -16.39
N LEU A 79 1.72 6.55 -15.76
CA LEU A 79 1.99 7.79 -16.46
C LEU A 79 3.49 8.09 -16.47
N PRO A 80 4.01 8.69 -17.56
CA PRO A 80 5.40 9.12 -17.58
C PRO A 80 5.70 10.10 -16.46
N ALA A 81 6.94 10.07 -15.95
CA ALA A 81 7.36 10.91 -14.83
C ALA A 81 7.33 12.40 -15.18
N GLU A 82 7.45 12.75 -16.45
CA GLU A 82 7.41 14.13 -16.94
C GLU A 82 6.01 14.73 -16.99
N PHE A 83 4.97 13.95 -16.70
CA PHE A 83 3.60 14.47 -16.68
C PHE A 83 3.41 15.43 -15.50
N GLU A 84 2.94 16.63 -15.79
CA GLU A 84 2.59 17.64 -14.78
C GLU A 84 1.24 17.31 -14.14
N ASP A 85 0.96 17.94 -13.00
CA ASP A 85 -0.29 17.70 -12.26
C ASP A 85 -1.54 18.01 -13.08
N SER A 86 -1.49 19.05 -13.94
CA SER A 86 -2.58 19.40 -14.85
C SER A 86 -2.84 18.27 -15.86
N GLU A 87 -1.78 17.69 -16.41
CA GLU A 87 -1.89 16.58 -17.36
C GLU A 87 -2.42 15.32 -16.69
N LYS A 88 -1.99 15.03 -15.45
CA LYS A 88 -2.50 13.90 -14.67
C LYS A 88 -4.00 14.08 -14.39
N ARG A 89 -4.45 15.30 -14.14
CA ARG A 89 -5.85 15.61 -13.93
C ARG A 89 -6.67 15.34 -15.19
N GLU A 90 -6.18 15.76 -16.34
CA GLU A 90 -6.85 15.52 -17.64
C GLU A 90 -7.01 14.03 -17.91
N VAL A 91 -5.97 13.21 -17.61
CA VAL A 91 -6.04 11.76 -17.78
C VAL A 91 -7.13 11.17 -16.88
N ARG A 92 -7.19 11.61 -15.61
CA ARG A 92 -8.22 11.15 -14.68
C ARG A 92 -9.63 11.49 -15.14
N GLU A 93 -9.82 12.70 -15.66
CA GLU A 93 -11.11 13.14 -16.20
C GLU A 93 -11.53 12.30 -17.41
N TYR A 94 -10.58 12.00 -18.29
CA TYR A 94 -10.83 11.15 -19.44
C TYR A 94 -11.21 9.72 -19.05
N VAL A 95 -10.53 9.17 -18.08
CA VAL A 95 -10.85 7.83 -17.55
C VAL A 95 -12.25 7.81 -16.94
N ALA A 96 -12.61 8.86 -16.17
CA ALA A 96 -13.94 8.98 -15.59
C ALA A 96 -15.02 9.08 -16.68
N PHE A 97 -14.75 9.81 -17.75
CA PHE A 97 -15.65 9.93 -18.89
C PHE A 97 -15.88 8.58 -19.59
N LEU A 98 -14.80 7.79 -19.77
CA LEU A 98 -14.91 6.48 -20.38
C LEU A 98 -15.73 5.52 -19.51
N ARG A 99 -15.57 5.60 -18.19
CA ARG A 99 -16.38 4.81 -17.26
C ARG A 99 -17.86 5.18 -17.35
N PHE A 100 -18.15 6.46 -17.46
CA PHE A 100 -19.52 6.97 -17.62
C PHE A 100 -20.15 6.44 -18.90
N LYS A 101 -19.45 6.47 -20.02
CA LYS A 101 -19.91 5.92 -21.30
C LYS A 101 -20.22 4.43 -21.18
N LYS A 102 -19.35 3.67 -20.51
CA LYS A 102 -19.51 2.24 -20.33
C LYS A 102 -20.77 1.89 -19.53
N VAL A 103 -21.03 2.61 -18.46
CA VAL A 103 -22.24 2.43 -17.64
C VAL A 103 -23.48 2.75 -18.45
N ARG A 104 -23.46 3.83 -19.22
CA ARG A 104 -24.57 4.24 -20.06
C ARG A 104 -24.90 3.19 -21.14
N ARG A 105 -23.87 2.57 -21.73
CA ARG A 105 -24.06 1.48 -22.70
C ARG A 105 -24.74 0.27 -22.08
N LYS A 106 -24.40 -0.08 -20.84
CA LYS A 106 -25.04 -1.19 -20.12
C LYS A 106 -26.50 -0.91 -19.78
N GLN A 107 -26.86 0.33 -19.55
CA GLN A 107 -28.24 0.74 -19.24
C GLN A 107 -29.16 0.74 -20.45
N ARG A 108 -28.62 0.77 -21.66
CA ARG A 108 -29.39 0.77 -22.91
C ARG A 108 -29.87 -0.61 -23.33
N LYS A 109 -29.45 -1.63 -22.63
CA LYS A 109 -29.99 -2.98 -22.83
C LYS A 109 -31.20 -3.20 -21.92
#